data_c0a68219455dba5e8bdedb4b077cadc9
#
_entry.id   c0a68219455dba5e8bdedb4b077cadc9
#
_cell.length_a   1.000
_cell.length_b   1.000
_cell.length_c   1.000
_cell.angle_alpha   90.00
_cell.angle_beta   90.00
_cell.angle_gamma   90.00
#
_symmetry.space_group_name_H-M   'P 1'
#
loop_
_entity.id
_entity.type
_entity.pdbx_description
1 polymer ?
#
loop_
_entity_poly.entity_id
_entity_poly.type
_entity_poly.pdbx_seq_one_letter_code
_entity_poly.pdbx_strand_id
1 'polypeptide(L)'
;MLPKKMLFPVGGGNELESRMHGALLVAKHFETHLEVQIAEANVHSGVPAGMVLPNEIVDKLENIQIENLKATMNTHRHIFDDGCKKLDIIDSETPLTNQATAHLTIGVGLRSTMVAQQTKFCDMVIAAAPQKGVATATFEAAVLESGKPVMIIPREMKKFKTDKIIIGWNNSPEVARAVSEAIPIMKNAKQVHIVSTKAYTTENLSRIKDLRNYLAIHDIETTFELIKTTFVPGEAMLKAAKDGGFDLIVAGAYSKKGLKEMMLGGSSRYMLEHTTIPALVSH
;
A
#
# COMPACT_ATOMS: atom_id res chain seq x y z
N MET A 1 -8.22 5.71 15.03
CA MET A 1 -8.16 4.31 15.53
C MET A 1 -7.17 3.55 14.65
N LEU A 2 -6.33 2.69 15.23
CA LEU A 2 -5.48 1.81 14.42
C LEU A 2 -6.33 0.88 13.56
N PRO A 3 -5.85 0.47 12.36
CA PRO A 3 -6.62 -0.36 11.46
C PRO A 3 -6.95 -1.72 12.10
N LYS A 4 -8.18 -2.19 11.90
CA LYS A 4 -8.66 -3.49 12.39
C LYS A 4 -8.70 -4.54 11.29
N LYS A 5 -8.94 -4.12 10.06
CA LYS A 5 -8.90 -4.99 8.87
C LYS A 5 -8.08 -4.34 7.77
N MET A 6 -7.13 -5.09 7.24
CA MET A 6 -6.33 -4.71 6.09
C MET A 6 -6.57 -5.65 4.92
N LEU A 7 -6.39 -5.16 3.70
CA LEU A 7 -6.44 -5.96 2.48
C LEU A 7 -5.08 -5.93 1.78
N PHE A 8 -4.56 -7.09 1.44
CA PHE A 8 -3.37 -7.23 0.59
C PHE A 8 -3.74 -7.95 -0.71
N PRO A 9 -3.93 -7.21 -1.82
CA PRO A 9 -4.14 -7.81 -3.12
C PRO A 9 -2.82 -8.38 -3.66
N VAL A 10 -2.77 -9.69 -3.85
CA VAL A 10 -1.60 -10.36 -4.39
C VAL A 10 -1.46 -10.01 -5.86
N GLY A 11 -0.47 -9.21 -6.20
CA GLY A 11 -0.12 -8.86 -7.57
C GLY A 11 0.67 -9.98 -8.25
N GLY A 12 0.64 -10.02 -9.59
CA GLY A 12 1.51 -10.89 -10.37
C GLY A 12 2.99 -10.50 -10.24
N GLY A 13 3.87 -11.33 -10.81
CA GLY A 13 5.32 -11.11 -10.87
C GLY A 13 6.10 -11.84 -9.78
N ASN A 14 7.41 -11.66 -9.83
CA ASN A 14 8.37 -12.34 -8.96
C ASN A 14 8.30 -11.87 -7.50
N GLU A 15 9.00 -12.56 -6.60
CA GLU A 15 9.18 -12.18 -5.18
C GLU A 15 7.88 -12.25 -4.36
N LEU A 16 6.99 -13.18 -4.69
CA LEU A 16 5.73 -13.35 -3.96
C LEU A 16 5.96 -13.59 -2.46
N GLU A 17 6.92 -14.45 -2.11
CA GLU A 17 7.25 -14.76 -0.71
C GLU A 17 7.67 -13.49 0.06
N SER A 18 8.57 -12.67 -0.51
CA SER A 18 9.02 -11.44 0.14
C SER A 18 7.89 -10.42 0.32
N ARG A 19 7.01 -10.29 -0.68
CA ARG A 19 5.86 -9.38 -0.61
C ARG A 19 4.82 -9.86 0.40
N MET A 20 4.53 -11.15 0.43
CA MET A 20 3.64 -11.77 1.42
C MET A 20 4.18 -11.57 2.83
N HIS A 21 5.47 -11.86 3.03
CA HIS A 21 6.15 -11.64 4.30
C HIS A 21 6.06 -10.17 4.75
N GLY A 22 6.28 -9.23 3.84
CA GLY A 22 6.14 -7.80 4.13
C GLY A 22 4.72 -7.41 4.58
N ALA A 23 3.69 -7.91 3.90
CA ALA A 23 2.30 -7.65 4.28
C ALA A 23 1.96 -8.25 5.65
N LEU A 24 2.41 -9.46 5.93
CA LEU A 24 2.24 -10.12 7.23
C LEU A 24 2.98 -9.39 8.35
N LEU A 25 4.18 -8.83 8.11
CA LEU A 25 4.89 -7.99 9.08
C LEU A 25 4.08 -6.74 9.47
N VAL A 26 3.40 -6.10 8.52
CA VAL A 26 2.52 -4.96 8.81
C VAL A 26 1.33 -5.41 9.66
N ALA A 27 0.68 -6.51 9.30
CA ALA A 27 -0.44 -7.06 10.06
C ALA A 27 -0.04 -7.44 11.50
N LYS A 28 1.13 -8.07 11.68
CA LYS A 28 1.67 -8.42 13.00
C LYS A 28 1.94 -7.18 13.85
N HIS A 29 2.53 -6.14 13.26
CA HIS A 29 2.84 -4.90 13.97
C HIS A 29 1.59 -4.20 14.53
N PHE A 30 0.50 -4.20 13.78
CA PHE A 30 -0.75 -3.57 14.20
C PHE A 30 -1.72 -4.51 14.92
N GLU A 31 -1.38 -5.78 15.08
CA GLU A 31 -2.26 -6.82 15.66
C GLU A 31 -3.63 -6.82 14.97
N THR A 32 -3.62 -6.80 13.63
CA THR A 32 -4.80 -6.63 12.78
C THR A 32 -5.13 -7.88 11.97
N HIS A 33 -6.34 -7.93 11.43
CA HIS A 33 -6.74 -8.95 10.48
C HIS A 33 -6.31 -8.57 9.07
N LEU A 34 -5.55 -9.45 8.40
CA LEU A 34 -5.11 -9.29 7.02
C LEU A 34 -5.86 -10.24 6.09
N GLU A 35 -6.67 -9.68 5.22
CA GLU A 35 -7.24 -10.43 4.10
C GLU A 35 -6.24 -10.41 2.92
N VAL A 36 -5.72 -11.58 2.56
CA VAL A 36 -4.83 -11.77 1.43
C VAL A 36 -5.66 -12.24 0.25
N GLN A 37 -5.82 -11.38 -0.76
CA GLN A 37 -6.68 -11.63 -1.90
C GLN A 37 -5.89 -12.01 -3.14
N ILE A 38 -6.12 -13.21 -3.67
CA ILE A 38 -5.63 -13.66 -4.97
C ILE A 38 -6.73 -13.45 -5.99
N ALA A 39 -6.38 -12.98 -7.18
CA ALA A 39 -7.27 -12.91 -8.32
C ALA A 39 -6.74 -13.78 -9.45
N GLU A 40 -7.55 -14.74 -9.86
CA GLU A 40 -7.30 -15.58 -11.04
C GLU A 40 -8.10 -15.04 -12.23
N ALA A 41 -7.47 -14.97 -13.39
CA ALA A 41 -8.14 -14.48 -14.59
C ALA A 41 -9.29 -15.41 -14.99
N ASN A 42 -10.42 -14.84 -15.43
CA ASN A 42 -11.50 -15.64 -15.98
C ASN A 42 -11.10 -16.16 -17.37
N VAL A 43 -11.10 -17.47 -17.57
CA VAL A 43 -10.74 -18.09 -18.86
C VAL A 43 -11.69 -17.71 -20.00
N HIS A 44 -12.92 -17.31 -19.67
CA HIS A 44 -13.89 -16.82 -20.66
C HIS A 44 -13.63 -15.39 -21.10
N SER A 45 -12.76 -14.63 -20.42
CA SER A 45 -12.48 -13.23 -20.78
C SER A 45 -11.80 -13.08 -22.15
N GLY A 46 -11.24 -14.16 -22.68
CA GLY A 46 -10.68 -14.22 -24.05
C GLY A 46 -11.71 -14.51 -25.15
N VAL A 47 -12.94 -14.83 -24.80
CA VAL A 47 -14.01 -15.12 -25.76
C VAL A 47 -14.67 -13.80 -26.19
N PRO A 48 -14.76 -13.52 -27.52
CA PRO A 48 -15.41 -12.30 -27.99
C PRO A 48 -16.88 -12.22 -27.54
N ALA A 49 -17.33 -11.03 -27.17
CA ALA A 49 -18.71 -10.79 -26.77
C ALA A 49 -19.68 -11.18 -27.88
N GLY A 50 -20.70 -11.98 -27.55
CA GLY A 50 -21.70 -12.48 -28.50
C GLY A 50 -21.32 -13.76 -29.25
N MET A 51 -20.11 -14.31 -29.03
CA MET A 51 -19.76 -15.63 -29.57
C MET A 51 -20.41 -16.72 -28.72
N VAL A 52 -21.20 -17.60 -29.37
CA VAL A 52 -21.76 -18.79 -28.75
C VAL A 52 -20.78 -19.94 -28.94
N LEU A 53 -20.25 -20.46 -27.83
CA LEU A 53 -19.35 -21.59 -27.85
C LEU A 53 -20.14 -22.91 -27.78
N PRO A 54 -19.70 -24.00 -28.47
CA PRO A 54 -20.21 -25.35 -28.23
C PRO A 54 -20.03 -25.75 -26.76
N ASN A 55 -20.99 -26.50 -26.20
CA ASN A 55 -20.96 -26.94 -24.79
C ASN A 55 -19.65 -27.67 -24.43
N GLU A 56 -19.12 -28.50 -25.28
CA GLU A 56 -17.83 -29.17 -25.08
C GLU A 56 -16.66 -28.22 -24.86
N ILE A 57 -16.69 -27.07 -25.50
CA ILE A 57 -15.65 -26.03 -25.34
C ILE A 57 -15.86 -25.30 -24.00
N VAL A 58 -17.11 -24.99 -23.64
CA VAL A 58 -17.44 -24.38 -22.34
C VAL A 58 -16.97 -25.28 -21.21
N ASP A 59 -17.32 -26.57 -21.24
CA ASP A 59 -16.91 -27.57 -20.23
C ASP A 59 -15.38 -27.68 -20.10
N LYS A 60 -14.66 -27.67 -21.23
CA LYS A 60 -13.19 -27.64 -21.21
C LYS A 60 -12.63 -26.38 -20.58
N LEU A 61 -13.18 -25.22 -20.89
CA LEU A 61 -12.74 -23.94 -20.29
C LEU A 61 -13.00 -23.92 -18.78
N GLU A 62 -14.14 -24.40 -18.33
CA GLU A 62 -14.47 -24.52 -16.91
C GLU A 62 -13.51 -25.44 -16.15
N ASN A 63 -13.19 -26.61 -16.74
CA ASN A 63 -12.20 -27.52 -16.16
C ASN A 63 -10.81 -26.88 -16.06
N ILE A 64 -10.36 -26.18 -17.10
CA ILE A 64 -9.10 -25.43 -17.07
C ILE A 64 -9.14 -24.36 -15.97
N GLN A 65 -10.27 -23.63 -15.81
CA GLN A 65 -10.43 -22.64 -14.75
C GLN A 65 -10.26 -23.26 -13.36
N ILE A 66 -10.90 -24.41 -13.12
CA ILE A 66 -10.83 -25.13 -11.85
C ILE A 66 -9.40 -25.61 -11.57
N GLU A 67 -8.71 -26.15 -12.57
CA GLU A 67 -7.32 -26.60 -12.44
C GLU A 67 -6.38 -25.41 -12.13
N ASN A 68 -6.52 -24.29 -12.84
CA ASN A 68 -5.76 -23.08 -12.60
C ASN A 68 -5.99 -22.53 -11.19
N LEU A 69 -7.24 -22.46 -10.73
CA LEU A 69 -7.59 -22.06 -9.38
C LEU A 69 -6.90 -22.92 -8.33
N LYS A 70 -6.96 -24.25 -8.49
CA LYS A 70 -6.32 -25.20 -7.57
C LYS A 70 -4.80 -25.02 -7.56
N ALA A 71 -4.16 -24.93 -8.72
CA ALA A 71 -2.71 -24.76 -8.83
C ALA A 71 -2.25 -23.43 -8.20
N THR A 72 -2.94 -22.34 -8.53
CA THR A 72 -2.67 -21.01 -7.96
C THR A 72 -2.86 -21.00 -6.46
N MET A 73 -3.97 -21.57 -5.97
CA MET A 73 -4.25 -21.64 -4.53
C MET A 73 -3.18 -22.45 -3.79
N ASN A 74 -2.80 -23.62 -4.30
CA ASN A 74 -1.79 -24.45 -3.66
C ASN A 74 -0.44 -23.74 -3.53
N THR A 75 0.00 -23.06 -4.59
CA THR A 75 1.26 -22.31 -4.58
C THR A 75 1.23 -21.17 -3.56
N HIS A 76 0.17 -20.36 -3.57
CA HIS A 76 0.04 -19.23 -2.67
C HIS A 76 -0.21 -19.66 -1.23
N ARG A 77 -0.96 -20.76 -1.04
CA ARG A 77 -1.25 -21.32 0.28
C ARG A 77 0.01 -21.73 1.03
N HIS A 78 0.92 -22.42 0.37
CA HIS A 78 2.19 -22.82 0.99
C HIS A 78 2.99 -21.60 1.48
N ILE A 79 3.13 -20.58 0.62
CA ILE A 79 3.85 -19.35 0.97
C ILE A 79 3.16 -18.59 2.13
N PHE A 80 1.83 -18.55 2.11
CA PHE A 80 1.02 -17.93 3.15
C PHE A 80 1.18 -18.65 4.49
N ASP A 81 1.03 -19.97 4.52
CA ASP A 81 1.13 -20.79 5.73
C ASP A 81 2.52 -20.69 6.36
N ASP A 82 3.58 -20.76 5.55
CA ASP A 82 4.96 -20.57 6.00
C ASP A 82 5.19 -19.18 6.57
N GLY A 83 4.64 -18.15 5.92
CA GLY A 83 4.72 -16.77 6.39
C GLY A 83 4.01 -16.57 7.73
N CYS A 84 2.79 -17.08 7.85
CA CYS A 84 2.01 -17.04 9.09
C CYS A 84 2.72 -17.77 10.23
N LYS A 85 3.25 -18.97 9.99
CA LYS A 85 4.00 -19.74 10.96
C LYS A 85 5.27 -19.01 11.42
N LYS A 86 6.05 -18.43 10.51
CA LYS A 86 7.27 -17.68 10.82
C LYS A 86 7.01 -16.46 11.72
N LEU A 87 5.84 -15.84 11.58
CA LEU A 87 5.47 -14.62 12.27
C LEU A 87 4.47 -14.83 13.43
N ASP A 88 4.10 -16.06 13.72
CA ASP A 88 3.09 -16.40 14.73
C ASP A 88 1.78 -15.61 14.50
N ILE A 89 1.24 -15.72 13.27
CA ILE A 89 -0.03 -15.15 12.82
C ILE A 89 -1.02 -16.31 12.66
N ILE A 90 -2.22 -16.13 13.20
CA ILE A 90 -3.25 -17.16 13.15
C ILE A 90 -4.00 -17.07 11.80
N ASP A 91 -4.10 -18.18 11.07
CA ASP A 91 -5.02 -18.28 9.94
C ASP A 91 -6.46 -18.35 10.46
N SER A 92 -7.25 -17.33 10.14
CA SER A 92 -8.65 -17.23 10.58
C SER A 92 -9.42 -16.36 9.60
N GLU A 93 -10.61 -16.78 9.22
CA GLU A 93 -11.53 -15.99 8.39
C GLU A 93 -12.03 -14.71 9.07
N THR A 94 -11.99 -14.69 10.39
CA THR A 94 -12.48 -13.57 11.20
C THR A 94 -11.39 -13.01 12.10
N PRO A 95 -11.41 -11.69 12.36
CA PRO A 95 -10.46 -11.08 13.28
C PRO A 95 -10.61 -11.65 14.71
N LEU A 96 -9.49 -11.85 15.39
CA LEU A 96 -9.42 -12.17 16.80
C LEU A 96 -8.96 -10.96 17.60
N THR A 97 -9.40 -10.86 18.85
CA THR A 97 -9.06 -9.72 19.71
C THR A 97 -7.61 -9.80 20.16
N ASN A 98 -6.86 -8.69 20.01
CA ASN A 98 -5.46 -8.54 20.45
C ASN A 98 -4.49 -9.58 19.85
N GLN A 99 -4.78 -10.03 18.64
CA GLN A 99 -3.92 -10.95 17.90
C GLN A 99 -3.91 -10.62 16.41
N ALA A 100 -2.77 -10.79 15.79
CA ALA A 100 -2.70 -10.71 14.34
C ALA A 100 -3.31 -11.98 13.74
N THR A 101 -4.23 -11.79 12.82
CA THR A 101 -4.84 -12.88 12.04
C THR A 101 -4.68 -12.60 10.56
N ALA A 102 -4.67 -13.64 9.75
CA ALA A 102 -4.67 -13.49 8.30
C ALA A 102 -5.56 -14.55 7.67
N HIS A 103 -6.13 -14.24 6.52
CA HIS A 103 -6.92 -15.20 5.74
C HIS A 103 -6.60 -15.07 4.25
N LEU A 104 -6.48 -16.21 3.57
CA LEU A 104 -6.17 -16.27 2.15
C LEU A 104 -7.44 -16.59 1.36
N THR A 105 -7.84 -15.65 0.49
CA THR A 105 -8.99 -15.80 -0.40
C THR A 105 -8.57 -15.81 -1.87
N ILE A 106 -9.32 -16.54 -2.69
CA ILE A 106 -9.14 -16.53 -4.15
C ILE A 106 -10.47 -16.20 -4.82
N GLY A 107 -10.41 -15.34 -5.82
CA GLY A 107 -11.57 -14.99 -6.63
C GLY A 107 -11.24 -15.00 -8.12
N VAL A 108 -12.25 -15.09 -8.96
CA VAL A 108 -12.14 -15.09 -10.43
C VAL A 108 -12.54 -13.72 -10.96
N GLY A 109 -11.70 -13.12 -11.78
CA GLY A 109 -11.99 -11.84 -12.42
C GLY A 109 -10.77 -10.96 -12.64
N LEU A 110 -11.03 -9.73 -13.10
CA LEU A 110 -9.99 -8.72 -13.23
C LEU A 110 -9.54 -8.25 -11.85
N ARG A 111 -8.26 -8.40 -11.57
CA ARG A 111 -7.66 -8.07 -10.26
C ARG A 111 -7.94 -6.63 -9.83
N SER A 112 -7.80 -5.66 -10.73
CA SER A 112 -8.08 -4.24 -10.43
C SER A 112 -9.52 -4.02 -10.00
N THR A 113 -10.49 -4.64 -10.69
CA THR A 113 -11.92 -4.56 -10.33
C THR A 113 -12.19 -5.18 -8.96
N MET A 114 -11.60 -6.35 -8.68
CA MET A 114 -11.75 -6.99 -7.38
C MET A 114 -11.18 -6.13 -6.26
N VAL A 115 -9.98 -5.55 -6.47
CA VAL A 115 -9.36 -4.63 -5.51
C VAL A 115 -10.28 -3.43 -5.27
N ALA A 116 -10.75 -2.74 -6.32
CA ALA A 116 -11.63 -1.59 -6.19
C ALA A 116 -12.94 -1.91 -5.43
N GLN A 117 -13.42 -3.14 -5.50
CA GLN A 117 -14.63 -3.58 -4.80
C GLN A 117 -14.35 -3.95 -3.33
N GLN A 118 -13.33 -4.77 -3.08
CA GLN A 118 -13.06 -5.34 -1.75
C GLN A 118 -12.43 -4.33 -0.79
N THR A 119 -11.64 -3.38 -1.30
CA THR A 119 -11.00 -2.35 -0.48
C THR A 119 -12.00 -1.45 0.25
N LYS A 120 -13.25 -1.38 -0.20
CA LYS A 120 -14.30 -0.62 0.50
C LYS A 120 -14.62 -1.16 1.89
N PHE A 121 -14.29 -2.42 2.16
CA PHE A 121 -14.60 -3.14 3.39
C PHE A 121 -13.35 -3.42 4.25
N CYS A 122 -12.30 -2.61 4.11
CA CYS A 122 -11.13 -2.62 4.99
C CYS A 122 -10.81 -1.19 5.47
N ASP A 123 -9.92 -1.07 6.45
CA ASP A 123 -9.48 0.23 6.97
C ASP A 123 -8.24 0.75 6.23
N MET A 124 -7.43 -0.15 5.70
CA MET A 124 -6.17 0.15 5.01
C MET A 124 -5.87 -0.91 3.97
N VAL A 125 -5.31 -0.49 2.84
CA VAL A 125 -4.80 -1.41 1.81
C VAL A 125 -3.29 -1.52 1.96
N ILE A 126 -2.75 -2.72 1.84
CA ILE A 126 -1.31 -2.94 1.71
C ILE A 126 -1.00 -3.17 0.23
N ALA A 127 -0.03 -2.46 -0.32
CA ALA A 127 0.41 -2.64 -1.69
C ALA A 127 1.94 -2.75 -1.75
N ALA A 128 2.46 -3.76 -2.43
CA ALA A 128 3.89 -3.82 -2.67
C ALA A 128 4.31 -2.78 -3.71
N ALA A 129 5.44 -2.14 -3.50
CA ALA A 129 5.99 -1.17 -4.44
C ALA A 129 6.10 -1.79 -5.85
N PRO A 130 5.64 -1.10 -6.90
CA PRO A 130 5.67 -1.63 -8.26
C PRO A 130 7.10 -1.87 -8.73
N GLN A 131 7.27 -2.93 -9.52
CA GLN A 131 8.59 -3.22 -10.11
C GLN A 131 9.02 -2.09 -11.03
N LYS A 132 10.25 -1.60 -10.88
CA LYS A 132 10.80 -0.46 -11.64
C LYS A 132 9.94 0.82 -11.57
N GLY A 133 9.19 1.01 -10.47
CA GLY A 133 8.34 2.18 -10.27
C GLY A 133 7.15 2.31 -11.25
N VAL A 134 6.90 1.29 -12.08
CA VAL A 134 5.79 1.31 -13.04
C VAL A 134 4.53 0.77 -12.38
N ALA A 135 3.57 1.65 -12.12
CA ALA A 135 2.30 1.27 -11.53
C ALA A 135 1.54 0.27 -12.41
N THR A 136 0.99 -0.75 -11.77
CA THR A 136 0.09 -1.71 -12.41
C THR A 136 -1.35 -1.30 -12.18
N ALA A 137 -2.28 -1.76 -13.02
CA ALA A 137 -3.72 -1.49 -12.83
C ALA A 137 -4.22 -1.89 -11.43
N THR A 138 -3.66 -2.95 -10.83
CA THR A 138 -3.96 -3.35 -9.45
C THR A 138 -3.49 -2.32 -8.44
N PHE A 139 -2.27 -1.80 -8.61
CA PHE A 139 -1.70 -0.78 -7.74
C PHE A 139 -2.48 0.55 -7.88
N GLU A 140 -2.81 0.94 -9.11
CA GLU A 140 -3.64 2.12 -9.37
C GLU A 140 -5.02 2.00 -8.73
N ALA A 141 -5.69 0.87 -8.89
CA ALA A 141 -6.98 0.61 -8.24
C ALA A 141 -6.88 0.69 -6.71
N ALA A 142 -5.80 0.16 -6.11
CA ALA A 142 -5.57 0.27 -4.67
C ALA A 142 -5.42 1.73 -4.22
N VAL A 143 -4.68 2.55 -4.96
CA VAL A 143 -4.40 3.94 -4.55
C VAL A 143 -5.52 4.90 -4.92
N LEU A 144 -6.12 4.76 -6.12
CA LEU A 144 -7.05 5.75 -6.68
C LEU A 144 -8.51 5.41 -6.45
N GLU A 145 -8.86 4.13 -6.34
CA GLU A 145 -10.26 3.66 -6.34
C GLU A 145 -10.68 3.04 -5.00
N SER A 146 -9.74 2.80 -4.08
CA SER A 146 -10.04 2.18 -2.79
C SER A 146 -10.80 3.11 -1.84
N GLY A 147 -10.55 4.41 -1.91
CA GLY A 147 -11.01 5.39 -0.92
C GLY A 147 -10.42 5.15 0.48
N LYS A 148 -9.28 4.47 0.56
CA LYS A 148 -8.61 4.08 1.81
C LYS A 148 -7.14 4.49 1.78
N PRO A 149 -6.50 4.70 2.94
CA PRO A 149 -5.06 4.85 3.01
C PRO A 149 -4.38 3.58 2.51
N VAL A 150 -3.26 3.77 1.83
CA VAL A 150 -2.48 2.66 1.28
C VAL A 150 -1.11 2.63 1.93
N MET A 151 -0.79 1.52 2.59
CA MET A 151 0.56 1.22 3.06
C MET A 151 1.35 0.58 1.93
N ILE A 152 2.20 1.38 1.29
CA ILE A 152 3.12 0.88 0.28
C ILE A 152 4.32 0.26 0.99
N ILE A 153 4.55 -1.03 0.78
CA ILE A 153 5.70 -1.74 1.34
C ILE A 153 6.79 -1.94 0.29
N PRO A 154 8.07 -1.83 0.66
CA PRO A 154 9.17 -2.27 -0.20
C PRO A 154 9.00 -3.73 -0.60
N ARG A 155 9.51 -4.11 -1.78
CA ARG A 155 9.39 -5.50 -2.26
C ARG A 155 10.14 -6.49 -1.36
N GLU A 156 11.23 -6.05 -0.76
CA GLU A 156 11.97 -6.77 0.27
C GLU A 156 11.91 -5.98 1.57
N MET A 157 11.24 -6.54 2.57
CA MET A 157 11.13 -5.93 3.88
C MET A 157 11.34 -6.99 4.97
N LYS A 158 12.38 -6.80 5.78
CA LYS A 158 12.74 -7.73 6.87
C LYS A 158 12.14 -7.37 8.22
N LYS A 159 11.71 -6.13 8.40
CA LYS A 159 11.09 -5.60 9.63
C LYS A 159 10.17 -4.43 9.28
N PHE A 160 9.13 -4.25 10.05
CA PHE A 160 8.25 -3.11 9.99
C PHE A 160 8.22 -2.40 11.34
N LYS A 161 8.34 -1.08 11.35
CA LYS A 161 8.31 -0.22 12.53
C LYS A 161 7.65 1.11 12.19
N THR A 162 7.18 1.78 13.23
CA THR A 162 6.58 3.11 13.15
C THR A 162 7.11 4.04 14.25
N ASP A 163 8.31 3.78 14.76
CA ASP A 163 8.94 4.59 15.81
C ASP A 163 9.29 5.99 15.34
N LYS A 164 9.81 6.11 14.10
CA LYS A 164 10.23 7.36 13.50
C LYS A 164 9.48 7.60 12.19
N ILE A 165 8.67 8.63 12.16
CA ILE A 165 7.82 8.94 11.01
C ILE A 165 8.24 10.27 10.39
N ILE A 166 8.38 10.29 9.06
CA ILE A 166 8.64 11.49 8.29
C ILE A 166 7.43 11.84 7.42
N ILE A 167 6.98 13.09 7.48
CA ILE A 167 5.88 13.61 6.68
C ILE A 167 6.44 14.48 5.54
N GLY A 168 6.17 14.09 4.30
CA GLY A 168 6.47 14.88 3.12
C GLY A 168 5.36 15.87 2.81
N TRP A 169 5.48 17.10 3.32
CA TRP A 169 4.43 18.09 3.24
C TRP A 169 4.57 19.00 2.01
N ASN A 170 3.54 18.99 1.16
CA ASN A 170 3.42 19.87 -0.02
C ASN A 170 2.11 20.69 -0.05
N ASN A 171 1.38 20.74 1.07
CA ASN A 171 0.11 21.46 1.21
C ASN A 171 -1.00 21.01 0.23
N SER A 172 -0.94 19.79 -0.27
CA SER A 172 -1.98 19.21 -1.13
C SER A 172 -3.09 18.54 -0.31
N PRO A 173 -4.32 18.39 -0.86
CA PRO A 173 -5.39 17.65 -0.22
C PRO A 173 -5.01 16.18 0.06
N GLU A 174 -4.23 15.56 -0.83
CA GLU A 174 -3.80 14.17 -0.72
C GLU A 174 -2.89 13.97 0.51
N VAL A 175 -1.90 14.86 0.72
CA VAL A 175 -1.06 14.76 1.91
C VAL A 175 -1.81 15.12 3.19
N ALA A 176 -2.76 16.05 3.13
CA ALA A 176 -3.60 16.36 4.28
C ALA A 176 -4.44 15.16 4.73
N ARG A 177 -5.00 14.40 3.76
CA ARG A 177 -5.68 13.12 4.04
C ARG A 177 -4.72 12.10 4.65
N ALA A 178 -3.57 11.86 4.01
CA ALA A 178 -2.57 10.92 4.50
C ALA A 178 -2.14 11.24 5.95
N VAL A 179 -1.94 12.50 6.28
CA VAL A 179 -1.62 12.95 7.64
C VAL A 179 -2.76 12.62 8.60
N SER A 180 -4.01 12.96 8.26
CA SER A 180 -5.17 12.69 9.12
C SER A 180 -5.34 11.20 9.40
N GLU A 181 -5.15 10.36 8.39
CA GLU A 181 -5.23 8.90 8.50
C GLU A 181 -4.05 8.29 9.27
N ALA A 182 -2.89 8.95 9.24
CA ALA A 182 -1.70 8.54 9.98
C ALA A 182 -1.71 8.94 11.47
N ILE A 183 -2.60 9.83 11.92
CA ILE A 183 -2.66 10.30 13.32
C ILE A 183 -2.63 9.14 14.33
N PRO A 184 -3.44 8.06 14.19
CA PRO A 184 -3.42 6.96 15.14
C PRO A 184 -2.07 6.23 15.22
N ILE A 185 -1.32 6.22 14.12
CA ILE A 185 0.03 5.63 14.04
C ILE A 185 1.04 6.58 14.66
N MET A 186 0.97 7.86 14.31
CA MET A 186 1.87 8.91 14.81
C MET A 186 1.80 9.11 16.32
N LYS A 187 0.64 8.89 16.96
CA LYS A 187 0.48 8.96 18.42
C LYS A 187 1.38 7.99 19.18
N ASN A 188 1.75 6.89 18.57
CA ASN A 188 2.63 5.88 19.16
C ASN A 188 4.10 6.02 18.71
N ALA A 189 4.38 6.98 17.85
CA ALA A 189 5.73 7.21 17.33
C ALA A 189 6.59 7.95 18.36
N LYS A 190 7.89 7.63 18.40
CA LYS A 190 8.89 8.31 19.23
C LYS A 190 9.33 9.66 18.63
N GLN A 191 9.20 9.78 17.31
CA GLN A 191 9.58 10.98 16.56
C GLN A 191 8.68 11.14 15.34
N VAL A 192 8.14 12.36 15.18
CA VAL A 192 7.45 12.79 13.95
C VAL A 192 8.17 14.01 13.39
N HIS A 193 8.62 13.91 12.14
CA HIS A 193 9.39 14.95 11.47
C HIS A 193 8.69 15.40 10.19
N ILE A 194 8.58 16.69 9.99
CA ILE A 194 7.97 17.26 8.79
C ILE A 194 9.10 17.76 7.89
N VAL A 195 9.07 17.37 6.63
CA VAL A 195 9.93 17.95 5.59
C VAL A 195 9.11 18.59 4.50
N SER A 196 9.59 19.72 4.01
CA SER A 196 9.03 20.41 2.85
C SER A 196 10.17 20.96 2.00
N THR A 197 9.88 21.29 0.76
CA THR A 197 10.90 21.78 -0.18
C THR A 197 10.93 23.31 -0.18
N LYS A 198 12.09 23.90 -0.45
CA LYS A 198 12.25 25.35 -0.53
C LYS A 198 11.39 26.03 -1.61
N ALA A 199 11.01 25.31 -2.67
CA ALA A 199 10.13 25.84 -3.71
C ALA A 199 8.74 26.22 -3.20
N TYR A 200 8.32 25.71 -2.05
CA TYR A 200 7.04 25.98 -1.40
C TYR A 200 7.14 27.02 -0.25
N THR A 201 8.24 27.80 -0.15
CA THR A 201 8.62 28.43 1.12
C THR A 201 8.05 29.81 1.41
N THR A 202 7.66 30.62 0.46
CA THR A 202 7.26 32.01 0.75
C THR A 202 5.83 32.14 1.28
N GLU A 203 4.92 31.32 0.80
CA GLU A 203 3.53 31.26 1.32
C GLU A 203 3.33 30.14 2.37
N ASN A 204 4.24 29.18 2.48
CA ASN A 204 4.02 27.89 3.13
C ASN A 204 4.62 27.73 4.52
N LEU A 205 5.48 28.62 5.01
CA LEU A 205 5.95 28.56 6.41
C LEU A 205 4.78 28.73 7.41
N SER A 206 3.80 29.55 7.08
CA SER A 206 2.56 29.64 7.87
C SER A 206 1.79 28.33 7.87
N ARG A 207 1.70 27.67 6.71
CA ARG A 207 0.99 26.37 6.57
C ARG A 207 1.68 25.24 7.32
N ILE A 208 3.00 25.26 7.41
CA ILE A 208 3.74 24.30 8.24
C ILE A 208 3.46 24.56 9.73
N LYS A 209 3.36 25.81 10.15
CA LYS A 209 2.95 26.14 11.51
C LYS A 209 1.53 25.65 11.79
N ASP A 210 0.60 25.84 10.84
CA ASP A 210 -0.77 25.34 10.96
C ASP A 210 -0.81 23.82 11.09
N LEU A 211 -0.03 23.09 10.28
CA LEU A 211 0.10 21.64 10.38
C LEU A 211 0.66 21.19 11.74
N ARG A 212 1.70 21.86 12.24
CA ARG A 212 2.28 21.56 13.56
C ARG A 212 1.27 21.80 14.68
N ASN A 213 0.53 22.90 14.61
CA ASN A 213 -0.53 23.21 15.57
C ASN A 213 -1.65 22.14 15.51
N TYR A 214 -2.04 21.74 14.29
CA TYR A 214 -3.02 20.66 14.10
C TYR A 214 -2.56 19.34 14.73
N LEU A 215 -1.31 18.94 14.50
CA LEU A 215 -0.76 17.71 15.09
C LEU A 215 -0.61 17.83 16.63
N ALA A 216 -0.29 19.01 17.15
CA ALA A 216 -0.21 19.24 18.59
C ALA A 216 -1.58 19.09 19.30
N ILE A 217 -2.71 19.41 18.64
CA ILE A 217 -4.06 19.14 19.16
C ILE A 217 -4.30 17.63 19.35
N HIS A 218 -3.57 16.80 18.60
CA HIS A 218 -3.60 15.34 18.70
C HIS A 218 -2.49 14.77 19.59
N ASP A 219 -1.84 15.59 20.41
CA ASP A 219 -0.71 15.22 21.29
C ASP A 219 0.52 14.69 20.53
N ILE A 220 0.72 15.15 19.29
CA ILE A 220 1.85 14.77 18.44
C ILE A 220 2.84 15.95 18.34
N GLU A 221 3.99 15.81 19.02
CA GLU A 221 5.07 16.76 18.87
C GLU A 221 5.82 16.53 17.56
N THR A 222 6.18 17.63 16.89
CA THR A 222 6.83 17.54 15.58
C THR A 222 8.06 18.43 15.50
N THR A 223 9.08 17.93 14.80
CA THR A 223 10.20 18.72 14.31
C THR A 223 10.00 19.04 12.82
N PHE A 224 10.75 19.97 12.29
CA PHE A 224 10.57 20.44 10.93
C PHE A 224 11.89 20.85 10.28
N GLU A 225 12.03 20.54 8.97
CA GLU A 225 13.16 20.97 8.15
C GLU A 225 12.71 21.31 6.71
N LEU A 226 13.36 22.36 6.16
CA LEU A 226 13.25 22.68 4.73
C LEU A 226 14.40 22.02 3.98
N ILE A 227 14.08 21.00 3.19
CA ILE A 227 15.08 20.31 2.39
C ILE A 227 15.31 21.00 1.04
N LYS A 228 16.55 20.95 0.57
CA LYS A 228 16.87 21.38 -0.79
C LYS A 228 16.32 20.34 -1.77
N THR A 229 15.56 20.80 -2.76
CA THR A 229 15.13 19.90 -3.86
C THR A 229 16.26 19.71 -4.84
N THR A 230 16.39 18.46 -5.27
CA THR A 230 16.96 18.09 -6.55
C THR A 230 15.92 18.28 -7.66
N PHE A 231 16.21 17.93 -8.89
CA PHE A 231 15.24 17.96 -9.99
C PHE A 231 14.00 17.08 -9.72
N VAL A 232 14.12 16.09 -8.81
CA VAL A 232 13.05 15.16 -8.44
C VAL A 232 12.77 15.28 -6.93
N PRO A 233 11.69 15.95 -6.51
CA PRO A 233 11.36 16.09 -5.08
C PRO A 233 11.26 14.77 -4.31
N GLY A 234 10.83 13.68 -4.97
CA GLY A 234 10.80 12.35 -4.37
C GLY A 234 12.17 11.80 -3.97
N GLU A 235 13.22 12.15 -4.70
CA GLU A 235 14.60 11.79 -4.35
C GLU A 235 15.05 12.49 -3.06
N ALA A 236 14.80 13.78 -2.95
CA ALA A 236 15.15 14.55 -1.76
C ALA A 236 14.41 14.01 -0.52
N MET A 237 13.15 13.62 -0.68
CA MET A 237 12.34 13.01 0.38
C MET A 237 12.92 11.66 0.82
N LEU A 238 13.22 10.75 -0.11
CA LEU A 238 13.81 9.45 0.21
C LEU A 238 15.19 9.59 0.86
N LYS A 239 15.99 10.56 0.39
CA LYS A 239 17.29 10.86 1.00
C LYS A 239 17.12 11.32 2.44
N ALA A 240 16.24 12.28 2.70
CA ALA A 240 15.96 12.76 4.05
C ALA A 240 15.45 11.62 4.96
N ALA A 241 14.57 10.76 4.44
CA ALA A 241 14.07 9.61 5.18
C ALA A 241 15.18 8.60 5.55
N LYS A 242 16.09 8.31 4.64
CA LYS A 242 17.23 7.42 4.87
C LYS A 242 18.24 8.01 5.83
N ASP A 243 18.67 9.26 5.58
CA ASP A 243 19.70 9.93 6.39
C ASP A 243 19.23 10.14 7.84
N GLY A 244 17.92 10.39 8.05
CA GLY A 244 17.32 10.51 9.38
C GLY A 244 17.00 9.17 10.05
N GLY A 245 17.11 8.05 9.34
CA GLY A 245 16.78 6.71 9.85
C GLY A 245 15.29 6.59 10.19
N PHE A 246 14.42 7.12 9.35
CA PHE A 246 12.97 7.02 9.53
C PHE A 246 12.45 5.65 9.12
N ASP A 247 11.43 5.18 9.82
CA ASP A 247 10.81 3.86 9.64
C ASP A 247 9.59 3.90 8.70
N LEU A 248 8.91 5.05 8.63
CA LEU A 248 7.70 5.25 7.84
C LEU A 248 7.69 6.63 7.20
N ILE A 249 7.29 6.69 5.94
CA ILE A 249 7.01 7.92 5.20
C ILE A 249 5.49 8.15 5.17
N VAL A 250 5.03 9.37 5.42
CA VAL A 250 3.64 9.80 5.19
C VAL A 250 3.65 10.85 4.09
N ALA A 251 2.95 10.59 2.99
CA ALA A 251 2.94 11.46 1.82
C ALA A 251 1.60 11.41 1.07
N GLY A 252 1.29 12.43 0.29
CA GLY A 252 0.20 12.39 -0.68
C GLY A 252 0.59 11.56 -1.90
N ALA A 253 -0.37 10.82 -2.46
CA ALA A 253 -0.20 10.12 -3.71
C ALA A 253 -1.00 10.81 -4.83
N TYR A 254 -0.40 10.95 -6.01
CA TYR A 254 -1.07 11.31 -7.24
C TYR A 254 -1.97 12.57 -7.17
N SER A 255 -1.41 13.77 -7.07
CA SER A 255 -2.19 14.99 -7.27
C SER A 255 -2.82 15.01 -8.68
N LYS A 256 -3.92 15.75 -8.87
CA LYS A 256 -4.69 15.84 -10.16
C LYS A 256 -3.85 16.11 -11.42
N LYS A 257 -2.64 16.65 -11.27
CA LYS A 257 -1.65 16.79 -12.35
C LYS A 257 -0.81 15.52 -12.56
N GLY A 258 -0.75 14.62 -11.60
CA GLY A 258 0.23 13.54 -11.52
C GLY A 258 -0.12 12.26 -12.30
N LEU A 259 -1.36 12.01 -12.69
CA LEU A 259 -1.68 10.85 -13.54
C LEU A 259 -0.95 10.90 -14.89
N LYS A 260 -0.83 12.10 -15.50
CA LYS A 260 -0.01 12.30 -16.71
C LYS A 260 1.49 12.36 -16.41
N GLU A 261 1.89 12.91 -15.25
CA GLU A 261 3.30 12.96 -14.80
C GLU A 261 3.84 11.61 -14.35
N MET A 262 3.00 10.69 -13.88
CA MET A 262 3.41 9.34 -13.52
C MET A 262 3.88 8.53 -14.74
N MET A 263 3.28 8.75 -15.89
CA MET A 263 3.75 8.16 -17.15
C MET A 263 5.10 8.78 -17.62
N LEU A 264 5.51 9.93 -17.06
CA LEU A 264 6.65 10.74 -17.52
C LEU A 264 7.79 10.88 -16.48
N GLY A 265 7.75 10.22 -15.31
CA GLY A 265 8.89 10.17 -14.40
C GLY A 265 8.86 11.14 -13.21
N GLY A 266 7.69 11.47 -12.66
CA GLY A 266 7.53 12.36 -11.51
C GLY A 266 8.01 11.79 -10.15
N SER A 267 7.90 12.62 -9.10
CA SER A 267 8.34 12.31 -7.73
C SER A 267 7.77 11.02 -7.16
N SER A 268 6.50 10.72 -7.43
CA SER A 268 5.83 9.50 -6.96
C SER A 268 6.45 8.26 -7.60
N ARG A 269 6.75 8.28 -8.90
CA ARG A 269 7.41 7.17 -9.57
C ARG A 269 8.80 6.91 -8.98
N TYR A 270 9.59 7.96 -8.79
CA TYR A 270 10.92 7.82 -8.19
C TYR A 270 10.86 7.20 -6.80
N MET A 271 9.92 7.66 -5.97
CA MET A 271 9.69 7.08 -4.64
C MET A 271 9.33 5.60 -4.72
N LEU A 272 8.38 5.22 -5.59
CA LEU A 272 7.96 3.84 -5.77
C LEU A 272 9.08 2.91 -6.26
N GLU A 273 9.95 3.42 -7.14
CA GLU A 273 11.06 2.65 -7.70
C GLU A 273 12.19 2.43 -6.70
N HIS A 274 12.47 3.44 -5.85
CA HIS A 274 13.68 3.45 -5.02
C HIS A 274 13.41 3.32 -3.53
N THR A 275 12.14 3.22 -3.10
CA THR A 275 11.84 3.14 -1.68
C THR A 275 12.33 1.83 -1.07
N THR A 276 13.02 1.98 0.06
CA THR A 276 13.39 0.90 0.98
C THR A 276 12.69 1.07 2.33
N ILE A 277 11.86 2.10 2.46
CA ILE A 277 11.11 2.47 3.65
C ILE A 277 9.62 2.40 3.29
N PRO A 278 8.76 1.79 4.11
CA PRO A 278 7.32 1.81 3.90
C PRO A 278 6.78 3.23 3.81
N ALA A 279 5.73 3.42 3.01
CA ALA A 279 5.08 4.71 2.87
C ALA A 279 3.56 4.58 3.02
N LEU A 280 2.97 5.37 3.92
CA LEU A 280 1.53 5.55 4.02
C LEU A 280 1.14 6.70 3.09
N VAL A 281 0.27 6.40 2.14
CA VAL A 281 -0.18 7.38 1.16
C VAL A 281 -1.71 7.43 1.09
N SER A 282 -2.24 8.58 0.69
CA SER A 282 -3.66 8.76 0.39
C SER A 282 -3.83 9.60 -0.87
N HIS A 283 -4.95 9.40 -1.57
CA HIS A 283 -5.31 10.13 -2.80
C HIS A 283 -6.60 10.94 -2.59
#